data_50c2f11fa2497ed37ae52b66d6b3b8e5
#
_entry.id   50c2f11fa2497ed37ae52b66d6b3b8e5
#
_cell.length_a   1.000
_cell.length_b   1.000
_cell.length_c   1.000
_cell.angle_alpha   90.00
_cell.angle_beta   90.00
_cell.angle_gamma   90.00
#
_symmetry.space_group_name_H-M   'P 1'
#
loop_
_entity.id
_entity.type
_entity.pdbx_description
1 polymer ?
#
loop_
_entity_poly.entity_id
_entity_poly.type
_entity_poly.pdbx_seq_one_letter_code
_entity_poly.pdbx_strand_id
1 'polypeptide(L)'
;MSDRILAVPTALVSLAMLLMTAHVALADAIDGDWCQADGKRMKIRGPEIVTPGGNQTRGDYTRHSFSYVVPAGEAGAGESVSIILLSEYLAHARQGSENSPVQVWNRCPPGVAETTPARTVDNSARG
;
A
#
# COMPACT_ATOMS: atom_id res chain seq x y z
N MET A 1 46.63 34.39 -49.50
CA MET A 1 46.13 34.82 -48.20
C MET A 1 44.97 33.94 -47.86
N SER A 2 45.19 33.01 -46.96
CA SER A 2 44.22 31.95 -46.68
C SER A 2 43.53 32.27 -45.36
N ASP A 3 42.32 32.78 -45.44
CA ASP A 3 41.48 32.94 -44.27
C ASP A 3 40.94 31.59 -43.87
N ARG A 4 41.56 31.04 -42.87
CA ARG A 4 41.04 29.84 -42.23
C ARG A 4 40.01 30.25 -41.19
N ILE A 5 38.77 30.22 -41.61
CA ILE A 5 37.68 30.32 -40.70
C ILE A 5 37.59 28.98 -39.95
N LEU A 6 38.04 29.01 -38.73
CA LEU A 6 37.84 27.88 -37.79
C LEU A 6 36.37 27.89 -37.41
N ALA A 7 35.60 27.05 -38.07
CA ALA A 7 34.26 26.72 -37.63
C ALA A 7 34.37 25.89 -36.35
N VAL A 8 34.08 26.49 -35.24
CA VAL A 8 33.92 25.81 -33.98
C VAL A 8 32.57 25.09 -34.04
N PRO A 9 32.52 23.77 -34.00
CA PRO A 9 31.25 23.09 -33.85
C PRO A 9 30.79 23.30 -32.40
N THR A 10 29.84 24.19 -32.23
CA THR A 10 29.04 24.24 -30.99
C THR A 10 28.24 22.97 -30.91
N ALA A 11 28.81 21.97 -30.27
CA ALA A 11 28.08 20.82 -29.84
C ALA A 11 27.11 21.27 -28.75
N LEU A 12 25.90 21.57 -29.14
CA LEU A 12 24.76 21.70 -28.25
C LEU A 12 24.45 20.31 -27.73
N VAL A 13 25.11 19.98 -26.64
CA VAL A 13 24.67 18.85 -25.80
C VAL A 13 23.36 19.27 -25.17
N SER A 14 22.29 19.01 -25.87
CA SER A 14 20.95 19.02 -25.28
C SER A 14 20.87 17.83 -24.37
N LEU A 15 21.28 18.03 -23.13
CA LEU A 15 20.99 17.11 -22.04
C LEU A 15 19.48 17.21 -21.78
N ALA A 16 18.73 16.47 -22.56
CA ALA A 16 17.33 16.22 -22.27
C ALA A 16 17.29 15.39 -20.99
N MET A 17 17.20 16.09 -19.87
CA MET A 17 16.94 15.51 -18.59
C MET A 17 15.50 14.99 -18.65
N LEU A 18 15.33 13.73 -19.06
CA LEU A 18 14.08 13.01 -18.89
C LEU A 18 13.89 12.84 -17.38
N LEU A 19 13.21 13.80 -16.79
CA LEU A 19 12.58 13.62 -15.49
C LEU A 19 11.48 12.56 -15.69
N MET A 20 11.85 11.30 -15.51
CA MET A 20 10.87 10.25 -15.33
C MET A 20 10.21 10.51 -14.00
N THR A 21 9.14 11.30 -14.03
CA THR A 21 8.19 11.34 -12.93
C THR A 21 7.52 9.98 -12.90
N ALA A 22 8.00 9.11 -12.01
CA ALA A 22 7.29 7.90 -11.68
C ALA A 22 5.96 8.31 -11.07
N HIS A 23 4.94 8.42 -11.88
CA HIS A 23 3.58 8.58 -11.41
C HIS A 23 3.17 7.24 -10.83
N VAL A 24 3.30 7.13 -9.52
CA VAL A 24 2.70 6.02 -8.81
C VAL A 24 1.19 6.25 -8.87
N ALA A 25 0.56 5.72 -9.89
CA ALA A 25 -0.88 5.73 -10.02
C ALA A 25 -1.48 4.70 -9.04
N LEU A 26 -1.41 4.99 -7.73
CA LEU A 26 -1.98 4.15 -6.68
C LEU A 26 -3.44 4.51 -6.38
N ALA A 27 -3.98 5.56 -7.01
CA ALA A 27 -5.26 6.15 -6.65
C ALA A 27 -6.46 5.22 -6.88
N ASP A 28 -6.35 4.23 -7.75
CA ASP A 28 -7.46 3.35 -8.11
C ASP A 28 -7.14 1.86 -7.94
N ALA A 29 -6.09 1.52 -7.22
CA ALA A 29 -5.73 0.14 -6.90
C ALA A 29 -6.02 -0.17 -5.44
N ILE A 30 -6.38 -1.43 -5.17
CA ILE A 30 -6.66 -1.92 -3.82
C ILE A 30 -5.40 -1.97 -2.94
N ASP A 31 -4.22 -1.87 -3.55
CA ASP A 31 -2.96 -1.80 -2.82
C ASP A 31 -2.94 -0.64 -1.84
N GLY A 32 -2.30 -0.82 -0.70
CA GLY A 32 -2.10 0.22 0.29
C GLY A 32 -2.50 -0.18 1.70
N ASP A 33 -2.57 0.82 2.55
CA ASP A 33 -2.90 0.67 3.96
C ASP A 33 -4.37 0.99 4.20
N TRP A 34 -5.06 0.06 4.85
CA TRP A 34 -6.48 0.14 5.14
C TRP A 34 -6.73 0.12 6.64
N CYS A 35 -7.62 1.00 7.08
CA CYS A 35 -7.93 1.22 8.49
C CYS A 35 -9.43 1.08 8.76
N GLN A 36 -9.77 0.49 9.92
CA GLN A 36 -11.13 0.50 10.46
C GLN A 36 -11.26 1.47 11.62
N ALA A 37 -12.49 1.89 11.88
CA ALA A 37 -12.81 2.81 12.97
C ALA A 37 -12.43 2.25 14.35
N ASP A 38 -12.37 0.92 14.51
CA ASP A 38 -11.97 0.24 15.74
C ASP A 38 -10.44 0.12 15.93
N GLY A 39 -9.67 0.65 14.99
CA GLY A 39 -8.20 0.62 15.03
C GLY A 39 -7.56 -0.56 14.31
N LYS A 40 -8.33 -1.50 13.76
CA LYS A 40 -7.77 -2.56 12.95
C LYS A 40 -7.14 -2.03 11.67
N ARG A 41 -6.07 -2.66 11.25
CA ARG A 41 -5.31 -2.29 10.05
C ARG A 41 -5.00 -3.52 9.21
N MET A 42 -4.95 -3.34 7.91
CA MET A 42 -4.39 -4.30 6.97
C MET A 42 -3.59 -3.58 5.90
N LYS A 43 -2.66 -4.28 5.27
CA LYS A 43 -1.84 -3.74 4.19
C LYS A 43 -1.86 -4.71 3.01
N ILE A 44 -2.19 -4.21 1.83
CA ILE A 44 -2.20 -4.99 0.59
C ILE A 44 -1.08 -4.51 -0.33
N ARG A 45 -0.29 -5.46 -0.83
CA ARG A 45 0.78 -5.23 -1.81
C ARG A 45 0.72 -6.30 -2.89
N GLY A 46 0.03 -6.03 -4.00
CA GLY A 46 -0.22 -7.06 -5.00
C GLY A 46 -0.84 -8.29 -4.35
N PRO A 47 -0.33 -9.51 -4.59
CA PRO A 47 -0.88 -10.74 -4.01
C PRO A 47 -0.54 -10.94 -2.52
N GLU A 48 0.19 -10.04 -1.90
CA GLU A 48 0.58 -10.15 -0.49
C GLU A 48 -0.28 -9.26 0.39
N ILE A 49 -0.65 -9.77 1.55
CA ILE A 49 -1.41 -9.03 2.56
C ILE A 49 -0.79 -9.22 3.95
N VAL A 50 -0.72 -8.14 4.71
CA VAL A 50 -0.64 -8.18 6.16
C VAL A 50 -2.07 -8.07 6.67
N THR A 51 -2.55 -9.12 7.29
CA THR A 51 -3.95 -9.25 7.74
C THR A 51 -4.24 -8.37 8.96
N PRO A 52 -5.53 -8.17 9.31
CA PRO A 52 -5.89 -7.46 10.54
C PRO A 52 -5.30 -8.09 11.81
N GLY A 53 -5.03 -9.38 11.81
CA GLY A 53 -4.35 -10.07 12.91
C GLY A 53 -2.82 -9.91 12.92
N GLY A 54 -2.26 -9.21 11.93
CA GLY A 54 -0.83 -8.94 11.83
C GLY A 54 0.00 -10.02 11.13
N ASN A 55 -0.64 -11.05 10.58
CA ASN A 55 0.06 -12.11 9.85
C ASN A 55 0.25 -11.75 8.38
N GLN A 56 1.35 -12.19 7.82
CA GLN A 56 1.62 -12.04 6.40
C GLN A 56 1.19 -13.31 5.66
N THR A 57 0.39 -13.15 4.62
CA THR A 57 -0.06 -14.25 3.77
C THR A 57 -0.27 -13.78 2.34
N ARG A 58 -0.67 -14.69 1.46
CA ARG A 58 -0.95 -14.40 0.05
C ARG A 58 -2.41 -14.68 -0.25
N GLY A 59 -2.94 -13.98 -1.25
CA GLY A 59 -4.30 -14.17 -1.72
C GLY A 59 -4.42 -13.93 -3.22
N ASP A 60 -5.65 -13.93 -3.69
CA ASP A 60 -6.00 -13.62 -5.07
C ASP A 60 -6.18 -12.12 -5.23
N TYR A 61 -5.34 -11.54 -6.05
CA TYR A 61 -5.26 -10.12 -6.29
C TYR A 61 -5.80 -9.73 -7.66
N THR A 62 -6.64 -8.71 -7.67
CA THR A 62 -6.89 -7.89 -8.86
C THR A 62 -6.72 -6.43 -8.46
N ARG A 63 -6.72 -5.53 -9.43
CA ARG A 63 -6.63 -4.10 -9.15
C ARG A 63 -7.72 -3.59 -8.20
N HIS A 64 -8.92 -4.18 -8.28
CA HIS A 64 -10.10 -3.71 -7.53
C HIS A 64 -10.63 -4.72 -6.52
N SER A 65 -9.99 -5.86 -6.36
CA SER A 65 -10.42 -6.88 -5.41
C SER A 65 -9.26 -7.68 -4.86
N PHE A 66 -9.47 -8.22 -3.69
CA PHE A 66 -8.53 -9.12 -3.03
C PHE A 66 -9.31 -10.18 -2.24
N SER A 67 -8.85 -11.42 -2.29
CA SER A 67 -9.40 -12.45 -1.40
C SER A 67 -8.29 -13.30 -0.80
N TYR A 68 -8.49 -13.71 0.44
CA TYR A 68 -7.54 -14.57 1.15
C TYR A 68 -8.24 -15.47 2.15
N VAL A 69 -7.52 -16.48 2.62
CA VAL A 69 -7.96 -17.35 3.71
C VAL A 69 -7.34 -16.86 5.00
N VAL A 70 -8.18 -16.70 6.04
CA VAL A 70 -7.73 -16.23 7.34
C VAL A 70 -6.69 -17.21 7.91
N PRO A 71 -5.49 -16.74 8.28
CA PRO A 71 -4.43 -17.57 8.82
C PRO A 71 -4.81 -18.22 10.15
N ALA A 72 -4.17 -19.33 10.44
CA ALA A 72 -4.26 -19.96 11.76
C ALA A 72 -3.84 -18.97 12.86
N GLY A 73 -4.56 -18.98 13.98
CA GLY A 73 -4.32 -18.08 15.11
C GLY A 73 -5.10 -16.77 15.07
N GLU A 74 -5.77 -16.47 13.96
CA GLU A 74 -6.69 -15.33 13.87
C GLU A 74 -8.15 -15.78 14.04
N ALA A 75 -9.01 -14.87 14.47
CA ALA A 75 -10.44 -15.14 14.58
C ALA A 75 -11.03 -15.47 13.20
N GLY A 76 -11.72 -16.60 13.09
CA GLY A 76 -12.25 -17.10 11.83
C GLY A 76 -11.22 -17.81 10.96
N ALA A 77 -10.14 -18.33 11.54
CA ALA A 77 -9.11 -19.09 10.82
C ALA A 77 -9.73 -20.13 9.88
N GLY A 78 -9.27 -20.15 8.62
CA GLY A 78 -9.78 -21.02 7.57
C GLY A 78 -10.96 -20.46 6.78
N GLU A 79 -11.57 -19.38 7.20
CA GLU A 79 -12.62 -18.69 6.45
C GLU A 79 -12.03 -17.86 5.32
N SER A 80 -12.78 -17.70 4.25
CA SER A 80 -12.41 -16.79 3.17
C SER A 80 -12.82 -15.36 3.48
N VAL A 81 -11.97 -14.42 3.16
CA VAL A 81 -12.28 -12.98 3.15
C VAL A 81 -12.27 -12.48 1.73
N SER A 82 -13.34 -11.81 1.33
CA SER A 82 -13.43 -11.11 0.04
C SER A 82 -13.44 -9.61 0.28
N ILE A 83 -12.59 -8.89 -0.43
CA ILE A 83 -12.46 -7.44 -0.33
C ILE A 83 -12.70 -6.84 -1.71
N ILE A 84 -13.54 -5.82 -1.78
CA ILE A 84 -13.86 -5.09 -3.00
C ILE A 84 -13.56 -3.61 -2.79
N LEU A 85 -12.81 -3.03 -3.72
CA LEU A 85 -12.57 -1.60 -3.78
C LEU A 85 -13.81 -0.90 -4.33
N LEU A 86 -14.37 0.04 -3.60
CA LEU A 86 -15.51 0.86 -4.02
C LEU A 86 -15.07 2.23 -4.55
N SER A 87 -14.00 2.77 -3.97
CA SER A 87 -13.36 4.00 -4.41
C SER A 87 -11.89 3.98 -3.97
N GLU A 88 -11.13 4.98 -4.33
CA GLU A 88 -9.74 5.09 -3.87
C GLU A 88 -9.60 5.16 -2.34
N TYR A 89 -10.67 5.48 -1.62
CA TYR A 89 -10.66 5.66 -0.15
C TYR A 89 -11.48 4.62 0.60
N LEU A 90 -12.29 3.82 -0.10
CA LEU A 90 -13.27 2.94 0.52
C LEU A 90 -13.22 1.53 -0.05
N ALA A 91 -13.11 0.54 0.83
CA ALA A 91 -13.25 -0.86 0.50
C ALA A 91 -14.23 -1.56 1.44
N HIS A 92 -14.92 -2.56 0.93
CA HIS A 92 -15.80 -3.43 1.70
C HIS A 92 -15.22 -4.83 1.76
N ALA A 93 -15.23 -5.43 2.93
CA ALA A 93 -14.83 -6.82 3.14
C ALA A 93 -15.96 -7.64 3.72
N ARG A 94 -16.02 -8.92 3.36
CA ARG A 94 -16.89 -9.92 3.97
C ARG A 94 -16.06 -11.14 4.31
N GLN A 95 -16.32 -11.70 5.48
CA GLN A 95 -15.64 -12.89 5.97
C GLN A 95 -16.63 -14.04 6.12
N GLY A 96 -16.29 -15.19 5.57
CA GLY A 96 -17.07 -16.43 5.65
C GLY A 96 -18.04 -16.60 4.50
N SER A 97 -19.07 -15.80 4.40
CA SER A 97 -20.09 -15.91 3.36
C SER A 97 -20.49 -14.54 2.79
N GLU A 98 -21.14 -14.57 1.63
CA GLU A 98 -21.69 -13.36 1.01
C GLU A 98 -22.78 -12.69 1.85
N ASN A 99 -23.42 -13.43 2.74
CA ASN A 99 -24.44 -12.93 3.66
C ASN A 99 -23.87 -12.40 4.98
N SER A 100 -22.56 -12.52 5.19
CA SER A 100 -21.90 -11.99 6.37
C SER A 100 -21.96 -10.45 6.38
N PRO A 101 -21.96 -9.83 7.56
CA PRO A 101 -21.93 -8.37 7.66
C PRO A 101 -20.76 -7.76 6.89
N VAL A 102 -21.02 -6.63 6.24
CA VAL A 102 -19.98 -5.88 5.56
C VAL A 102 -19.09 -5.20 6.59
N GLN A 103 -17.79 -5.39 6.44
CA GLN A 103 -16.77 -4.62 7.15
C GLN A 103 -16.33 -3.47 6.27
N VAL A 104 -16.40 -2.27 6.80
CA VAL A 104 -16.00 -1.06 6.08
C VAL A 104 -14.55 -0.73 6.39
N TRP A 105 -13.75 -0.60 5.34
CA TRP A 105 -12.35 -0.25 5.41
C TRP A 105 -12.11 1.07 4.71
N ASN A 106 -11.45 1.99 5.39
CA ASN A 106 -11.07 3.27 4.81
C ASN A 106 -9.56 3.29 4.57
N ARG A 107 -9.13 4.01 3.53
CA ARG A 107 -7.72 4.25 3.32
C ARG A 107 -7.15 4.93 4.55
N CYS A 108 -6.07 4.41 5.13
CA CYS A 108 -5.43 5.03 6.29
C CYS A 108 -5.00 6.46 5.95
N PRO A 109 -5.15 7.43 6.88
CA PRO A 109 -4.65 8.78 6.66
C PRO A 109 -3.13 8.78 6.40
N PRO A 110 -2.63 9.70 5.55
CA PRO A 110 -1.20 9.86 5.33
C PRO A 110 -0.47 10.11 6.66
N GLY A 111 0.71 9.49 6.85
CA GLY A 111 1.53 9.66 8.04
C GLY A 111 1.18 8.74 9.20
N VAL A 112 0.13 7.91 9.10
CA VAL A 112 -0.19 6.84 10.08
C VAL A 112 0.43 5.51 9.66
N ALA A 113 1.17 5.48 8.55
CA ALA A 113 1.94 4.33 8.13
C ALA A 113 3.05 4.08 9.15
N GLU A 114 2.99 2.93 9.81
CA GLU A 114 4.01 2.44 10.73
C GLU A 114 4.34 3.38 11.89
N THR A 115 3.41 3.46 12.84
CA THR A 115 3.88 3.66 14.21
C THR A 115 4.56 2.34 14.58
N THR A 116 5.86 2.26 14.36
CA THR A 116 6.70 1.37 15.16
C THR A 116 6.25 1.59 16.58
N PRO A 117 5.82 0.52 17.31
CA PRO A 117 5.43 0.73 18.70
C PRO A 117 6.55 1.51 19.34
N ALA A 118 6.24 2.72 19.81
CA ALA A 118 7.22 3.54 20.49
C ALA A 118 7.81 2.63 21.54
N ARG A 119 9.10 2.34 21.39
CA ARG A 119 9.84 1.63 22.43
C ARG A 119 9.61 2.44 23.68
N THR A 120 8.79 1.94 24.56
CA THR A 120 8.58 2.54 25.87
C THR A 120 9.97 2.62 26.46
N VAL A 121 10.55 3.79 26.41
CA VAL A 121 11.77 4.05 27.15
C VAL A 121 11.30 3.96 28.59
N ASP A 122 11.54 2.79 29.18
CA ASP A 122 11.34 2.62 30.60
C ASP A 122 12.24 3.61 31.32
N ASN A 123 11.65 4.68 31.73
CA ASN A 123 12.33 5.72 32.51
C ASN A 123 12.44 5.34 34.00
N SER A 124 12.23 4.06 34.32
CA SER A 124 12.33 3.56 35.69
C SER A 124 13.77 3.40 36.21
N ALA A 125 14.77 3.79 35.44
CA ALA A 125 16.15 3.74 35.87
C ALA A 125 16.64 5.05 36.55
N ARG A 126 15.75 5.83 37.11
CA ARG A 126 16.11 6.95 37.98
C ARG A 126 15.56 6.72 39.36
N GLY A 127 16.25 5.83 40.06
CA GLY A 127 16.19 5.82 41.53
C GLY A 127 17.17 6.80 42.09
#